data_744c46b8db78ba1ffcaf40ffacb7ac4e
#
_entry.id   744c46b8db78ba1ffcaf40ffacb7ac4e
#
_cell.length_a   1.000
_cell.length_b   1.000
_cell.length_c   1.000
_cell.angle_alpha   90.00
_cell.angle_beta   90.00
_cell.angle_gamma   90.00
#
_symmetry.space_group_name_H-M   'P 1'
#
loop_
_entity.id
_entity.type
_entity.pdbx_description
1 polymer ?
#
loop_
_entity_poly.entity_id
_entity_poly.type
_entity_poly.pdbx_seq_one_letter_code
_entity_poly.pdbx_strand_id
1 'polypeptide(L)'
;MLSSNPGPIGVFDSGYGGLTILHGIRQLLPEYDYLYLGDNARAPYGPRSFDVVYEFTRQAVVKLFEMGCHLVILGCNTASAKALRTIQQNDLPQIDPNRRVLGIIRPTAEVIGDLTTSRHVGVLATEGTIKSESYDLEIHKLHPDIEVSGVACPFWAPLVEYNEADSPGADYFVKKRIDEIMRKDPEIDTIILGCTHYPLLMPKILKYLPTGVRVVPQGEYVAESLKNYLERHPQIEQKCAKNASVHYLTTENPQKFKEQAQIFLHEPVEVDNITLG
;
A
#
# COMPACT_ATOMS: atom_id res chain seq x y z
N MET A 1 -18.51 -17.29 15.33
CA MET A 1 -18.84 -15.85 15.47
C MET A 1 -17.54 -15.08 15.55
N LEU A 2 -17.45 -13.94 14.87
CA LEU A 2 -16.29 -13.07 14.96
C LEU A 2 -16.17 -12.45 16.37
N SER A 3 -14.93 -12.25 16.86
CA SER A 3 -14.68 -11.68 18.20
C SER A 3 -15.25 -10.25 18.30
N SER A 4 -15.82 -9.93 19.46
CA SER A 4 -16.24 -8.56 19.83
C SER A 4 -15.21 -7.82 20.68
N ASN A 5 -14.21 -8.53 21.21
CA ASN A 5 -13.14 -7.94 22.01
C ASN A 5 -12.21 -7.08 21.15
N PRO A 6 -11.56 -6.07 21.73
CA PRO A 6 -10.52 -5.33 21.02
C PRO A 6 -9.44 -6.26 20.46
N GLY A 7 -9.01 -5.99 19.25
CA GLY A 7 -8.02 -6.78 18.52
C GLY A 7 -7.03 -5.91 17.75
N PRO A 8 -6.03 -6.50 17.09
CA PRO A 8 -5.03 -5.73 16.36
C PRO A 8 -5.62 -5.04 15.13
N ILE A 9 -4.97 -3.97 14.69
CA ILE A 9 -5.20 -3.39 13.36
C ILE A 9 -4.53 -4.30 12.34
N GLY A 10 -5.33 -4.87 11.42
CA GLY A 10 -4.81 -5.70 10.33
C GLY A 10 -4.15 -4.84 9.25
N VAL A 11 -2.99 -5.25 8.77
CA VAL A 11 -2.33 -4.65 7.60
C VAL A 11 -2.06 -5.76 6.59
N PHE A 12 -2.71 -5.70 5.45
CA PHE A 12 -2.59 -6.68 4.37
C PHE A 12 -1.77 -6.14 3.22
N ASP A 13 -0.87 -6.94 2.71
CA ASP A 13 -0.17 -6.70 1.45
C ASP A 13 -0.03 -7.99 0.63
N SER A 14 0.13 -7.86 -0.67
CA SER A 14 0.39 -8.99 -1.57
C SER A 14 1.74 -9.66 -1.35
N GLY A 15 2.65 -9.03 -0.60
CA GLY A 15 4.01 -9.51 -0.38
C GLY A 15 4.72 -8.81 0.77
N TYR A 16 5.81 -8.12 0.45
CA TYR A 16 6.68 -7.45 1.43
C TYR A 16 6.50 -5.93 1.47
N GLY A 17 6.06 -5.34 0.36
CA GLY A 17 6.06 -3.88 0.19
C GLY A 17 5.23 -3.13 1.23
N GLY A 18 4.12 -3.71 1.68
CA GLY A 18 3.27 -3.15 2.73
C GLY A 18 3.97 -2.96 4.09
N LEU A 19 5.15 -3.56 4.29
CA LEU A 19 5.99 -3.30 5.45
C LEU A 19 6.42 -1.83 5.53
N THR A 20 6.59 -1.15 4.39
CA THR A 20 6.87 0.31 4.37
C THR A 20 5.68 1.12 4.89
N ILE A 21 4.46 0.67 4.60
CA ILE A 21 3.23 1.28 5.12
C ILE A 21 3.09 1.03 6.61
N LEU A 22 3.26 -0.24 7.05
CA LEU A 22 3.23 -0.60 8.47
C LEU A 22 4.28 0.17 9.26
N HIS A 23 5.49 0.33 8.71
CA HIS A 23 6.56 1.10 9.35
C HIS A 23 6.12 2.55 9.61
N GLY A 24 5.59 3.25 8.60
CA GLY A 24 5.08 4.62 8.77
C GLY A 24 3.95 4.70 9.79
N ILE A 25 3.02 3.74 9.77
CA ILE A 25 1.92 3.69 10.74
C ILE A 25 2.46 3.50 12.16
N ARG A 26 3.39 2.56 12.39
CA ARG A 26 3.98 2.30 13.71
C ARG A 26 4.78 3.47 14.26
N GLN A 27 5.43 4.24 13.40
CA GLN A 27 6.14 5.45 13.83
C GLN A 27 5.21 6.52 14.42
N LEU A 28 4.01 6.66 13.87
CA LEU A 28 3.04 7.67 14.31
C LEU A 28 2.10 7.15 15.41
N LEU A 29 1.74 5.87 15.36
CA LEU A 29 0.75 5.21 16.21
C LEU A 29 1.38 3.97 16.88
N PRO A 30 2.45 4.11 17.67
CA PRO A 30 3.20 2.99 18.23
C PRO A 30 2.45 2.21 19.32
N GLU A 31 1.40 2.79 19.90
CA GLU A 31 0.65 2.18 21.02
C GLU A 31 -0.28 1.04 20.58
N TYR A 32 -0.68 0.98 19.30
CA TYR A 32 -1.62 -0.05 18.82
C TYR A 32 -0.95 -1.40 18.58
N ASP A 33 -1.75 -2.44 18.66
CA ASP A 33 -1.37 -3.78 18.20
C ASP A 33 -1.60 -3.90 16.70
N TYR A 34 -0.65 -4.53 16.00
CA TYR A 34 -0.72 -4.74 14.54
C TYR A 34 -0.59 -6.22 14.19
N LEU A 35 -1.35 -6.64 13.20
CA LEU A 35 -1.26 -7.95 12.56
C LEU A 35 -1.00 -7.74 11.07
N TYR A 36 0.25 -7.97 10.66
CA TYR A 36 0.63 -7.92 9.25
C TYR A 36 0.38 -9.26 8.58
N LEU A 37 -0.21 -9.26 7.39
CA LEU A 37 -0.40 -10.44 6.56
C LEU A 37 0.14 -10.16 5.15
N GLY A 38 1.23 -10.85 4.80
CA GLY A 38 1.81 -10.88 3.45
C GLY A 38 1.37 -12.12 2.68
N ASP A 39 0.69 -11.94 1.55
CA ASP A 39 0.28 -13.05 0.67
C ASP A 39 1.37 -13.42 -0.34
N ASN A 40 2.56 -13.70 0.18
CA ASN A 40 3.79 -13.91 -0.59
C ASN A 40 3.73 -15.12 -1.53
N ALA A 41 3.01 -16.19 -1.18
CA ALA A 41 2.87 -17.37 -2.02
C ALA A 41 2.11 -17.09 -3.33
N ARG A 42 1.25 -16.05 -3.34
CA ARG A 42 0.45 -15.67 -4.50
C ARG A 42 0.89 -14.36 -5.17
N ALA A 43 1.95 -13.75 -4.66
CA ALA A 43 2.60 -12.58 -5.26
C ALA A 43 3.18 -12.92 -6.67
N PRO A 44 3.35 -11.93 -7.56
CA PRO A 44 2.92 -10.54 -7.47
C PRO A 44 1.44 -10.34 -7.90
N TYR A 45 0.75 -9.34 -7.35
CA TYR A 45 -0.62 -8.99 -7.73
C TYR A 45 -0.69 -8.04 -8.95
N GLY A 46 0.37 -7.28 -9.20
CA GLY A 46 0.39 -6.25 -10.24
C GLY A 46 -0.10 -6.69 -11.63
N PRO A 47 0.35 -7.83 -12.17
CA PRO A 47 -0.06 -8.31 -13.49
C PRO A 47 -1.36 -9.12 -13.50
N ARG A 48 -1.96 -9.45 -12.33
CA ARG A 48 -3.14 -10.33 -12.26
C ARG A 48 -4.42 -9.59 -12.67
N SER A 49 -5.43 -10.38 -13.09
CA SER A 49 -6.76 -9.85 -13.40
C SER A 49 -7.44 -9.24 -12.17
N PHE A 50 -8.50 -8.46 -12.42
CA PHE A 50 -9.30 -7.84 -11.37
C PHE A 50 -9.89 -8.90 -10.43
N ASP A 51 -10.54 -9.93 -10.97
CA ASP A 51 -11.23 -10.97 -10.21
C ASP A 51 -10.28 -11.77 -9.32
N VAL A 52 -9.08 -12.09 -9.82
CA VAL A 52 -8.06 -12.81 -9.05
C VAL A 52 -7.56 -11.98 -7.86
N VAL A 53 -7.26 -10.69 -8.09
CA VAL A 53 -6.82 -9.79 -7.01
C VAL A 53 -7.93 -9.59 -5.99
N TYR A 54 -9.16 -9.40 -6.45
CA TYR A 54 -10.33 -9.28 -5.57
C TYR A 54 -10.48 -10.52 -4.68
N GLU A 55 -10.51 -11.71 -5.26
CA GLU A 55 -10.72 -12.94 -4.48
C GLU A 55 -9.59 -13.17 -3.46
N PHE A 56 -8.34 -12.99 -3.85
CA PHE A 56 -7.21 -13.13 -2.94
C PHE A 56 -7.25 -12.11 -1.79
N THR A 57 -7.57 -10.86 -2.10
CA THR A 57 -7.69 -9.80 -1.09
C THR A 57 -8.87 -10.06 -0.14
N ARG A 58 -10.01 -10.51 -0.68
CA ARG A 58 -11.19 -10.87 0.10
C ARG A 58 -10.88 -11.99 1.11
N GLN A 59 -10.22 -13.06 0.67
CA GLN A 59 -9.80 -14.17 1.56
C GLN A 59 -8.90 -13.65 2.69
N ALA A 60 -7.92 -12.81 2.38
CA ALA A 60 -7.03 -12.23 3.38
C ALA A 60 -7.78 -11.34 4.39
N VAL A 61 -8.70 -10.49 3.92
CA VAL A 61 -9.54 -9.63 4.78
C VAL A 61 -10.42 -10.47 5.71
N VAL A 62 -11.08 -11.50 5.20
CA VAL A 62 -11.89 -12.43 6.01
C VAL A 62 -11.02 -13.09 7.07
N LYS A 63 -9.83 -13.55 6.70
CA LYS A 63 -8.90 -14.20 7.63
C LYS A 63 -8.45 -13.26 8.74
N LEU A 64 -8.09 -12.02 8.42
CA LEU A 64 -7.75 -11.01 9.43
C LEU A 64 -8.93 -10.72 10.37
N PHE A 65 -10.15 -10.70 9.85
CA PHE A 65 -11.35 -10.57 10.68
C PHE A 65 -11.57 -11.77 11.61
N GLU A 66 -11.32 -12.99 11.14
CA GLU A 66 -11.38 -14.20 11.97
C GLU A 66 -10.35 -14.18 13.09
N MET A 67 -9.19 -13.56 12.85
CA MET A 67 -8.11 -13.35 13.82
C MET A 67 -8.32 -12.15 14.75
N GLY A 68 -9.52 -11.54 14.72
CA GLY A 68 -9.92 -10.50 15.67
C GLY A 68 -9.72 -9.07 15.20
N CYS A 69 -9.19 -8.81 14.00
CA CYS A 69 -9.09 -7.45 13.49
C CYS A 69 -10.47 -6.84 13.28
N HIS A 70 -10.71 -5.63 13.79
CA HIS A 70 -11.91 -4.85 13.51
C HIS A 70 -11.70 -3.82 12.40
N LEU A 71 -10.45 -3.48 12.16
CA LEU A 71 -9.98 -2.56 11.13
C LEU A 71 -8.86 -3.24 10.35
N VAL A 72 -8.97 -3.25 9.01
CA VAL A 72 -7.96 -3.77 8.10
C VAL A 72 -7.54 -2.67 7.13
N ILE A 73 -6.23 -2.46 7.00
CA ILE A 73 -5.62 -1.57 6.02
C ILE A 73 -5.11 -2.42 4.86
N LEU A 74 -5.57 -2.15 3.64
CA LEU A 74 -4.98 -2.73 2.44
C LEU A 74 -3.70 -1.95 2.11
N GLY A 75 -2.56 -2.40 2.64
CA GLY A 75 -1.24 -1.83 2.43
C GLY A 75 -0.65 -2.05 1.04
N CYS A 76 -1.41 -2.68 0.13
CA CYS A 76 -1.06 -2.92 -1.26
C CYS A 76 -1.86 -1.98 -2.19
N ASN A 77 -1.16 -1.23 -3.04
CA ASN A 77 -1.82 -0.34 -4.03
C ASN A 77 -2.70 -1.13 -5.00
N THR A 78 -2.20 -2.25 -5.52
CA THR A 78 -2.97 -3.09 -6.46
C THR A 78 -4.23 -3.67 -5.81
N ALA A 79 -4.14 -4.13 -4.56
CA ALA A 79 -5.29 -4.61 -3.80
C ALA A 79 -6.28 -3.47 -3.50
N SER A 80 -5.79 -2.31 -3.06
CA SER A 80 -6.60 -1.11 -2.84
C SER A 80 -7.34 -0.68 -4.11
N ALA A 81 -6.65 -0.70 -5.25
CA ALA A 81 -7.21 -0.30 -6.54
C ALA A 81 -8.28 -1.27 -7.06
N LYS A 82 -8.07 -2.58 -6.90
CA LYS A 82 -8.89 -3.60 -7.54
C LYS A 82 -9.94 -4.25 -6.63
N ALA A 83 -9.74 -4.27 -5.32
CA ALA A 83 -10.59 -5.05 -4.42
C ALA A 83 -11.37 -4.19 -3.42
N LEU A 84 -10.81 -3.07 -2.95
CA LEU A 84 -11.35 -2.32 -1.82
C LEU A 84 -12.82 -1.95 -1.97
N ARG A 85 -13.19 -1.33 -3.09
CA ARG A 85 -14.57 -0.85 -3.30
C ARG A 85 -15.58 -2.01 -3.29
N THR A 86 -15.26 -3.11 -3.96
CA THR A 86 -16.11 -4.30 -4.00
C THR A 86 -16.26 -4.91 -2.61
N ILE A 87 -15.16 -5.05 -1.86
CA ILE A 87 -15.20 -5.55 -0.48
C ILE A 87 -16.05 -4.63 0.40
N GLN A 88 -15.87 -3.32 0.34
CA GLN A 88 -16.63 -2.37 1.16
C GLN A 88 -18.12 -2.38 0.85
N GLN A 89 -18.51 -2.47 -0.42
CA GLN A 89 -19.90 -2.36 -0.86
C GLN A 89 -20.66 -3.67 -0.82
N ASN A 90 -20.01 -4.77 -1.14
CA ASN A 90 -20.69 -6.06 -1.34
C ASN A 90 -20.42 -7.06 -0.21
N ASP A 91 -19.14 -7.20 0.23
CA ASP A 91 -18.78 -8.24 1.19
C ASP A 91 -18.97 -7.80 2.64
N LEU A 92 -18.47 -6.61 2.97
CA LEU A 92 -18.44 -6.11 4.35
C LEU A 92 -19.83 -6.05 5.00
N PRO A 93 -20.91 -5.61 4.32
CA PRO A 93 -22.26 -5.65 4.87
C PRO A 93 -22.77 -7.05 5.22
N GLN A 94 -22.28 -8.08 4.52
CA GLN A 94 -22.66 -9.48 4.71
C GLN A 94 -21.77 -10.18 5.76
N ILE A 95 -20.49 -9.81 5.87
CA ILE A 95 -19.55 -10.40 6.81
C ILE A 95 -19.77 -9.82 8.22
N ASP A 96 -19.62 -8.53 8.38
CA ASP A 96 -19.87 -7.77 9.61
C ASP A 96 -19.85 -6.25 9.30
N PRO A 97 -21.00 -5.58 9.30
CA PRO A 97 -21.11 -4.16 8.99
C PRO A 97 -20.42 -3.24 10.01
N ASN A 98 -20.01 -3.77 11.17
CA ASN A 98 -19.28 -3.01 12.20
C ASN A 98 -17.77 -3.00 12.00
N ARG A 99 -17.23 -3.78 11.05
CA ARG A 99 -15.81 -3.80 10.71
C ARG A 99 -15.50 -2.82 9.59
N ARG A 100 -14.22 -2.54 9.41
CA ARG A 100 -13.78 -1.56 8.39
C ARG A 100 -12.60 -2.11 7.60
N VAL A 101 -12.59 -1.78 6.33
CA VAL A 101 -11.45 -1.99 5.43
C VAL A 101 -11.13 -0.64 4.79
N LEU A 102 -9.89 -0.21 4.90
CA LEU A 102 -9.37 1.04 4.32
C LEU A 102 -8.27 0.73 3.33
N GLY A 103 -8.11 1.57 2.32
CA GLY A 103 -7.02 1.48 1.35
C GLY A 103 -6.05 2.63 1.48
N ILE A 104 -4.93 2.55 0.74
CA ILE A 104 -3.84 3.52 0.80
C ILE A 104 -3.81 4.52 -0.36
N ILE A 105 -4.72 4.43 -1.33
CA ILE A 105 -4.79 5.37 -2.46
C ILE A 105 -5.41 6.70 -2.02
N ARG A 106 -6.56 6.63 -1.35
CA ARG A 106 -7.31 7.82 -0.94
C ARG A 106 -6.52 8.78 -0.03
N PRO A 107 -5.76 8.32 0.99
CA PRO A 107 -4.91 9.21 1.80
C PRO A 107 -3.97 10.08 0.97
N THR A 108 -3.36 9.49 -0.06
CA THR A 108 -2.47 10.24 -0.98
C THR A 108 -3.27 11.22 -1.85
N ALA A 109 -4.44 10.82 -2.34
CA ALA A 109 -5.31 11.69 -3.14
C ALA A 109 -5.83 12.90 -2.33
N GLU A 110 -6.04 12.74 -1.03
CA GLU A 110 -6.51 13.83 -0.14
C GLU A 110 -5.47 14.95 0.01
N VAL A 111 -4.18 14.64 0.03
CA VAL A 111 -3.11 15.62 0.26
C VAL A 111 -2.47 16.15 -1.02
N ILE A 112 -2.69 15.50 -2.16
CA ILE A 112 -1.95 15.83 -3.40
C ILE A 112 -2.20 17.24 -3.88
N GLY A 113 -3.39 17.79 -3.62
CA GLY A 113 -3.76 19.15 -3.97
C GLY A 113 -2.90 20.23 -3.30
N ASP A 114 -2.40 19.94 -2.10
CA ASP A 114 -1.52 20.84 -1.34
C ASP A 114 -0.04 20.63 -1.71
N LEU A 115 0.29 19.53 -2.38
CA LEU A 115 1.66 19.16 -2.73
C LEU A 115 2.07 19.61 -4.13
N THR A 116 1.13 19.69 -5.06
CA THR A 116 1.38 20.19 -6.43
C THR A 116 1.08 21.67 -6.56
N THR A 117 1.93 22.37 -7.29
CA THR A 117 1.76 23.78 -7.67
C THR A 117 1.32 23.89 -9.12
N SER A 118 1.87 23.06 -10.01
CA SER A 118 1.52 23.05 -11.44
C SER A 118 0.12 22.49 -11.73
N ARG A 119 -0.45 21.73 -10.79
CA ARG A 119 -1.66 20.92 -10.95
C ARG A 119 -1.49 19.77 -11.94
N HIS A 120 -0.25 19.37 -12.22
CA HIS A 120 0.13 18.21 -13.03
C HIS A 120 0.84 17.18 -12.15
N VAL A 121 0.25 15.98 -12.02
CA VAL A 121 0.71 14.93 -11.12
C VAL A 121 1.02 13.65 -11.90
N GLY A 122 2.22 13.14 -11.68
CA GLY A 122 2.64 11.84 -12.19
C GLY A 122 2.32 10.69 -11.23
N VAL A 123 1.89 9.54 -11.74
CA VAL A 123 1.71 8.31 -10.96
C VAL A 123 2.60 7.21 -11.53
N LEU A 124 3.58 6.76 -10.76
CA LEU A 124 4.40 5.59 -11.07
C LEU A 124 3.88 4.41 -10.25
N ALA A 125 3.34 3.36 -10.91
CA ALA A 125 2.68 2.27 -10.21
C ALA A 125 2.82 0.93 -10.96
N THR A 126 2.21 -0.13 -10.42
CA THR A 126 2.10 -1.40 -11.12
C THR A 126 1.14 -1.27 -12.31
N GLU A 127 1.24 -2.18 -13.28
CA GLU A 127 0.33 -2.21 -14.42
C GLU A 127 -1.14 -2.29 -13.99
N GLY A 128 -1.43 -3.11 -12.97
CA GLY A 128 -2.78 -3.27 -12.44
C GLY A 128 -3.33 -2.00 -11.79
N THR A 129 -2.50 -1.25 -11.09
CA THR A 129 -2.89 0.02 -10.48
C THR A 129 -3.14 1.10 -11.53
N ILE A 130 -2.26 1.22 -12.54
CA ILE A 130 -2.47 2.18 -13.65
C ILE A 130 -3.74 1.86 -14.43
N LYS A 131 -3.94 0.60 -14.83
CA LYS A 131 -5.13 0.18 -15.59
C LYS A 131 -6.46 0.33 -14.83
N SER A 132 -6.41 0.37 -13.51
CA SER A 132 -7.62 0.57 -12.69
C SER A 132 -8.12 2.00 -12.67
N GLU A 133 -7.29 2.98 -13.08
CA GLU A 133 -7.55 4.43 -13.02
C GLU A 133 -7.93 4.92 -11.61
N SER A 134 -7.59 4.15 -10.56
CA SER A 134 -8.04 4.45 -9.19
C SER A 134 -7.45 5.75 -8.65
N TYR A 135 -6.22 6.10 -9.03
CA TYR A 135 -5.62 7.39 -8.66
C TYR A 135 -6.33 8.55 -9.36
N ASP A 136 -6.56 8.44 -10.67
CA ASP A 136 -7.29 9.43 -11.47
C ASP A 136 -8.67 9.69 -10.85
N LEU A 137 -9.43 8.61 -10.59
CA LEU A 137 -10.77 8.69 -10.02
C LEU A 137 -10.79 9.33 -8.63
N GLU A 138 -9.86 8.96 -7.73
CA GLU A 138 -9.85 9.50 -6.37
C GLU A 138 -9.30 10.94 -6.33
N ILE A 139 -8.30 11.28 -7.15
CA ILE A 139 -7.77 12.65 -7.25
C ILE A 139 -8.82 13.58 -7.84
N HIS A 140 -9.43 13.23 -8.99
CA HIS A 140 -10.43 14.10 -9.63
C HIS A 140 -11.71 14.34 -8.79
N LYS A 141 -12.07 13.41 -7.90
CA LYS A 141 -13.18 13.64 -6.95
C LYS A 141 -12.91 14.77 -5.95
N LEU A 142 -11.65 14.94 -5.57
CA LEU A 142 -11.22 15.88 -4.54
C LEU A 142 -10.65 17.16 -5.15
N HIS A 143 -9.96 17.01 -6.27
CA HIS A 143 -9.22 18.03 -6.99
C HIS A 143 -9.47 17.90 -8.49
N PRO A 144 -10.65 18.33 -9.00
CA PRO A 144 -11.05 18.12 -10.39
C PRO A 144 -10.20 18.91 -11.40
N ASP A 145 -9.40 19.83 -10.93
CA ASP A 145 -8.48 20.67 -11.71
C ASP A 145 -7.06 20.09 -11.83
N ILE A 146 -6.79 18.89 -11.24
CA ILE A 146 -5.50 18.24 -11.35
C ILE A 146 -5.49 17.29 -12.55
N GLU A 147 -4.50 17.46 -13.43
CA GLU A 147 -4.18 16.54 -14.50
C GLU A 147 -3.32 15.39 -13.97
N VAL A 148 -3.74 14.14 -14.21
CA VAL A 148 -3.05 12.95 -13.74
C VAL A 148 -2.46 12.17 -14.90
N SER A 149 -1.15 11.94 -14.88
CA SER A 149 -0.43 11.13 -15.85
C SER A 149 0.15 9.87 -15.21
N GLY A 150 -0.30 8.69 -15.65
CA GLY A 150 0.17 7.40 -15.12
C GLY A 150 1.16 6.68 -16.02
N VAL A 151 2.19 6.06 -15.45
CA VAL A 151 3.12 5.13 -16.13
C VAL A 151 3.33 3.86 -15.31
N ALA A 152 3.17 2.71 -15.96
CA ALA A 152 3.40 1.41 -15.34
C ALA A 152 4.88 1.07 -15.24
N CYS A 153 5.31 0.59 -14.07
CA CYS A 153 6.71 0.24 -13.75
C CYS A 153 6.82 -1.26 -13.37
N PRO A 154 6.60 -2.21 -14.29
CA PRO A 154 6.45 -3.64 -13.97
C PRO A 154 7.72 -4.27 -13.38
N PHE A 155 8.89 -3.72 -13.64
CA PHE A 155 10.17 -4.27 -13.16
C PHE A 155 10.62 -3.69 -11.82
N TRP A 156 10.02 -2.61 -11.31
CA TRP A 156 10.52 -1.92 -10.12
C TRP A 156 10.32 -2.74 -8.83
N ALA A 157 9.18 -3.40 -8.66
CA ALA A 157 8.97 -4.26 -7.49
C ALA A 157 9.90 -5.50 -7.53
N PRO A 158 10.04 -6.24 -8.65
CA PRO A 158 11.05 -7.29 -8.78
C PRO A 158 12.49 -6.83 -8.45
N LEU A 159 12.93 -5.66 -8.94
CA LEU A 159 14.26 -5.17 -8.60
C LEU A 159 14.48 -5.04 -7.09
N VAL A 160 13.47 -4.58 -6.36
CA VAL A 160 13.53 -4.50 -4.89
C VAL A 160 13.54 -5.88 -4.26
N GLU A 161 12.62 -6.77 -4.64
CA GLU A 161 12.47 -8.11 -4.05
C GLU A 161 13.67 -9.02 -4.30
N TYR A 162 14.38 -8.83 -5.42
CA TYR A 162 15.61 -9.56 -5.73
C TYR A 162 16.89 -8.85 -5.25
N ASN A 163 16.75 -7.81 -4.41
CA ASN A 163 17.87 -7.02 -3.88
C ASN A 163 18.77 -6.41 -4.97
N GLU A 164 18.16 -6.03 -6.09
CA GLU A 164 18.79 -5.41 -7.25
C GLU A 164 18.54 -3.90 -7.34
N ALA A 165 17.97 -3.30 -6.28
CA ALA A 165 17.62 -1.88 -6.25
C ALA A 165 18.83 -0.96 -6.52
N ASP A 166 20.03 -1.36 -6.10
CA ASP A 166 21.27 -0.59 -6.29
C ASP A 166 22.05 -0.98 -7.56
N SER A 167 21.61 -2.01 -8.29
CA SER A 167 22.31 -2.52 -9.47
C SER A 167 22.29 -1.50 -10.64
N PRO A 168 23.26 -1.60 -11.59
CA PRO A 168 23.20 -0.83 -12.84
C PRO A 168 21.96 -1.15 -13.68
N GLY A 169 21.38 -2.36 -13.54
CA GLY A 169 20.13 -2.74 -14.18
C GLY A 169 18.96 -1.88 -13.69
N ALA A 170 18.92 -1.59 -12.39
CA ALA A 170 17.91 -0.70 -11.83
C ALA A 170 18.01 0.72 -12.39
N ASP A 171 19.22 1.25 -12.62
CA ASP A 171 19.41 2.55 -13.26
C ASP A 171 18.72 2.63 -14.62
N TYR A 172 18.85 1.58 -15.45
CA TYR A 172 18.19 1.55 -16.76
C TYR A 172 16.66 1.57 -16.65
N PHE A 173 16.10 0.68 -15.80
CA PHE A 173 14.63 0.57 -15.68
C PHE A 173 14.00 1.79 -15.01
N VAL A 174 14.68 2.37 -14.00
CA VAL A 174 14.19 3.58 -13.32
C VAL A 174 14.23 4.76 -14.30
N LYS A 175 15.39 5.02 -14.91
CA LYS A 175 15.54 6.12 -15.89
C LYS A 175 14.51 6.04 -17.01
N LYS A 176 14.31 4.84 -17.58
CA LYS A 176 13.36 4.63 -18.67
C LYS A 176 11.94 5.10 -18.31
N ARG A 177 11.47 4.81 -17.07
CA ARG A 177 10.11 5.19 -16.65
C ARG A 177 10.01 6.65 -16.25
N ILE A 178 11.06 7.21 -15.66
CA ILE A 178 11.13 8.65 -15.41
C ILE A 178 11.12 9.43 -16.72
N ASP A 179 11.95 9.06 -17.69
CA ASP A 179 11.95 9.70 -19.02
C ASP A 179 10.59 9.58 -19.73
N GLU A 180 9.89 8.45 -19.53
CA GLU A 180 8.58 8.21 -20.13
C GLU A 180 7.51 9.14 -19.55
N ILE A 181 7.42 9.23 -18.21
CA ILE A 181 6.40 10.04 -17.55
C ILE A 181 6.62 11.54 -17.78
N MET A 182 7.88 12.00 -17.72
CA MET A 182 8.23 13.39 -17.99
C MET A 182 8.04 13.80 -19.45
N ARG A 183 8.13 12.84 -20.38
CA ARG A 183 7.81 13.09 -21.78
C ARG A 183 6.31 13.11 -22.04
N LYS A 184 5.56 12.28 -21.29
CA LYS A 184 4.09 12.21 -21.39
C LYS A 184 3.45 13.52 -20.94
N ASP A 185 4.00 14.11 -19.87
CA ASP A 185 3.55 15.38 -19.31
C ASP A 185 4.75 16.14 -18.71
N PRO A 186 5.30 17.12 -19.43
CA PRO A 186 6.44 17.91 -18.98
C PRO A 186 6.13 18.90 -17.86
N GLU A 187 4.86 19.16 -17.55
CA GLU A 187 4.43 20.09 -16.50
C GLU A 187 4.33 19.42 -15.12
N ILE A 188 4.56 18.10 -15.04
CA ILE A 188 4.55 17.38 -13.77
C ILE A 188 5.57 17.98 -12.80
N ASP A 189 5.09 18.44 -11.64
CA ASP A 189 5.90 18.90 -10.51
C ASP A 189 5.87 17.93 -9.31
N THR A 190 4.96 16.97 -9.34
CA THR A 190 4.75 16.02 -8.22
C THR A 190 4.51 14.61 -8.74
N ILE A 191 5.26 13.64 -8.21
CA ILE A 191 5.15 12.22 -8.57
C ILE A 191 4.74 11.38 -7.35
N ILE A 192 3.66 10.62 -7.50
CA ILE A 192 3.19 9.64 -6.53
C ILE A 192 3.86 8.29 -6.81
N LEU A 193 4.43 7.68 -5.76
CA LEU A 193 4.89 6.29 -5.79
C LEU A 193 3.73 5.35 -5.46
N GLY A 194 2.96 4.96 -6.48
CA GLY A 194 1.77 4.11 -6.37
C GLY A 194 2.08 2.61 -6.23
N CYS A 195 3.20 2.27 -5.60
CA CYS A 195 3.57 0.92 -5.19
C CYS A 195 4.47 0.98 -3.96
N THR A 196 4.19 0.14 -3.00
CA THR A 196 4.84 0.10 -1.68
C THR A 196 6.32 -0.32 -1.70
N HIS A 197 6.78 -0.92 -2.80
CA HIS A 197 8.20 -1.24 -3.02
C HIS A 197 9.04 -0.04 -3.48
N TYR A 198 8.43 0.92 -4.16
CA TYR A 198 9.15 1.97 -4.88
C TYR A 198 9.93 2.95 -4.00
N PRO A 199 9.57 3.20 -2.72
CA PRO A 199 10.42 3.98 -1.82
C PRO A 199 11.84 3.44 -1.68
N LEU A 200 12.08 2.13 -1.85
CA LEU A 200 13.41 1.55 -1.80
C LEU A 200 14.28 1.88 -3.04
N LEU A 201 13.65 2.39 -4.11
CA LEU A 201 14.33 2.91 -5.31
C LEU A 201 14.53 4.44 -5.25
N MET A 202 14.19 5.10 -4.13
CA MET A 202 14.21 6.56 -4.01
C MET A 202 15.54 7.20 -4.46
N PRO A 203 16.72 6.68 -4.09
CA PRO A 203 17.98 7.28 -4.52
C PRO A 203 18.12 7.33 -6.05
N LYS A 204 17.67 6.27 -6.74
CA LYS A 204 17.69 6.21 -8.22
C LYS A 204 16.59 7.04 -8.85
N ILE A 205 15.40 7.09 -8.26
CA ILE A 205 14.30 7.94 -8.72
C ILE A 205 14.77 9.41 -8.70
N LEU A 206 15.28 9.88 -7.57
CA LEU A 206 15.75 11.26 -7.43
C LEU A 206 16.94 11.60 -8.35
N LYS A 207 17.79 10.61 -8.66
CA LYS A 207 18.91 10.77 -9.59
C LYS A 207 18.47 11.16 -11.00
N TYR A 208 17.33 10.65 -11.45
CA TYR A 208 16.87 10.82 -12.84
C TYR A 208 15.71 11.81 -12.99
N LEU A 209 15.10 12.24 -11.89
CA LEU A 209 14.08 13.28 -11.94
C LEU A 209 14.65 14.65 -12.21
N PRO A 210 13.96 15.51 -12.98
CA PRO A 210 14.30 16.91 -13.09
C PRO A 210 14.30 17.61 -11.73
N THR A 211 15.16 18.62 -11.58
CA THR A 211 15.19 19.45 -10.38
C THR A 211 13.84 20.13 -10.17
N GLY A 212 13.34 20.10 -8.95
CA GLY A 212 12.07 20.72 -8.55
C GLY A 212 10.86 19.77 -8.59
N VAL A 213 10.99 18.58 -9.18
CA VAL A 213 9.91 17.57 -9.11
C VAL A 213 9.91 16.90 -7.74
N ARG A 214 8.79 16.98 -7.03
CA ARG A 214 8.58 16.33 -5.72
C ARG A 214 8.21 14.86 -5.89
N VAL A 215 8.70 14.01 -4.98
CA VAL A 215 8.29 12.60 -4.90
C VAL A 215 7.50 12.39 -3.62
N VAL A 216 6.35 11.70 -3.74
CA VAL A 216 5.42 11.45 -2.64
C VAL A 216 5.39 9.95 -2.34
N PRO A 217 6.12 9.47 -1.32
CA PRO A 217 5.94 8.15 -0.75
C PRO A 217 4.69 8.16 0.14
N GLN A 218 4.03 7.00 0.27
CA GLN A 218 2.71 6.95 0.89
C GLN A 218 2.70 6.78 2.41
N GLY A 219 3.76 6.20 3.00
CA GLY A 219 3.74 5.72 4.38
C GLY A 219 3.27 6.75 5.41
N GLU A 220 3.82 7.96 5.36
CA GLU A 220 3.49 9.05 6.29
C GLU A 220 2.04 9.53 6.10
N TYR A 221 1.59 9.72 4.87
CA TYR A 221 0.23 10.20 4.57
C TYR A 221 -0.84 9.17 4.95
N VAL A 222 -0.53 7.89 4.78
CA VAL A 222 -1.40 6.79 5.23
C VAL A 222 -1.48 6.77 6.75
N ALA A 223 -0.37 6.98 7.46
CA ALA A 223 -0.32 7.03 8.91
C ALA A 223 -1.14 8.20 9.47
N GLU A 224 -0.96 9.40 8.93
CA GLU A 224 -1.73 10.60 9.32
C GLU A 224 -3.23 10.44 9.04
N SER A 225 -3.58 9.90 7.86
CA SER A 225 -4.98 9.64 7.52
C SER A 225 -5.61 8.60 8.44
N LEU A 226 -4.86 7.53 8.82
CA LEU A 226 -5.33 6.54 9.80
C LEU A 226 -5.55 7.15 11.18
N LYS A 227 -4.62 7.98 11.67
CA LYS A 227 -4.76 8.71 12.93
C LYS A 227 -6.03 9.55 12.94
N ASN A 228 -6.21 10.40 11.93
CA ASN A 228 -7.40 11.23 11.76
C ASN A 228 -8.69 10.40 11.64
N TYR A 229 -8.61 9.22 11.02
CA TYR A 229 -9.73 8.30 10.92
C TYR A 229 -10.14 7.76 12.30
N LEU A 230 -9.19 7.28 13.09
CA LEU A 230 -9.44 6.75 14.44
C LEU A 230 -10.01 7.82 15.37
N GLU A 231 -9.49 9.04 15.33
CA GLU A 231 -10.00 10.17 16.11
C GLU A 231 -11.46 10.49 15.78
N ARG A 232 -11.84 10.42 14.51
CA ARG A 232 -13.22 10.68 14.04
C ARG A 232 -14.17 9.50 14.22
N HIS A 233 -13.64 8.28 14.50
CA HIS A 233 -14.42 7.05 14.63
C HIS A 233 -14.12 6.32 15.95
N PRO A 234 -14.45 6.92 17.11
CA PRO A 234 -14.13 6.33 18.42
C PRO A 234 -14.71 4.92 18.62
N GLN A 235 -15.84 4.60 17.96
CA GLN A 235 -16.44 3.26 17.99
C GLN A 235 -15.57 2.18 17.28
N ILE A 236 -14.69 2.55 16.37
CA ILE A 236 -13.69 1.66 15.75
C ILE A 236 -12.41 1.69 16.57
N GLU A 237 -11.97 2.88 17.00
CA GLU A 237 -10.78 3.08 17.80
C GLU A 237 -10.80 2.23 19.07
N GLN A 238 -11.91 2.21 19.82
CA GLN A 238 -12.10 1.41 21.04
C GLN A 238 -12.02 -0.11 20.81
N LYS A 239 -12.14 -0.56 19.57
CA LYS A 239 -11.97 -1.95 19.16
C LYS A 239 -10.55 -2.29 18.72
N CYS A 240 -9.65 -1.32 18.68
CA CYS A 240 -8.24 -1.51 18.36
C CYS A 240 -7.44 -1.67 19.66
N ALA A 241 -6.81 -2.83 19.84
CA ALA A 241 -6.01 -3.13 21.04
C ALA A 241 -4.72 -2.30 21.08
N LYS A 242 -4.27 -1.96 22.29
CA LYS A 242 -3.14 -1.05 22.53
C LYS A 242 -2.15 -1.68 23.52
N ASN A 243 -1.33 -2.61 23.04
CA ASN A 243 -0.24 -3.24 23.78
C ASN A 243 1.12 -3.05 23.09
N ALA A 244 1.16 -2.22 22.04
CA ALA A 244 2.36 -1.94 21.24
C ALA A 244 3.00 -3.22 20.65
N SER A 245 2.19 -4.22 20.29
CA SER A 245 2.65 -5.49 19.74
C SER A 245 2.53 -5.52 18.21
N VAL A 246 3.39 -6.32 17.57
CA VAL A 246 3.32 -6.58 16.12
C VAL A 246 3.51 -8.06 15.87
N HIS A 247 2.57 -8.66 15.15
CA HIS A 247 2.67 -10.03 14.66
C HIS A 247 2.71 -10.04 13.14
N TYR A 248 3.58 -10.89 12.57
CA TYR A 248 3.72 -11.01 11.14
C TYR A 248 3.28 -12.40 10.68
N LEU A 249 2.51 -12.42 9.60
CA LEU A 249 2.01 -13.64 8.96
C LEU A 249 2.42 -13.65 7.49
N THR A 250 2.75 -14.82 6.98
CA THR A 250 3.02 -15.02 5.55
C THR A 250 2.36 -16.28 5.04
N THR A 251 1.94 -16.28 3.78
CA THR A 251 1.48 -17.49 3.08
C THR A 251 2.62 -18.30 2.46
N GLU A 252 3.86 -17.78 2.53
CA GLU A 252 5.08 -18.41 2.03
C GLU A 252 5.92 -18.93 3.23
N ASN A 253 7.11 -19.45 2.94
CA ASN A 253 8.07 -19.91 3.94
C ASN A 253 8.46 -18.76 4.90
N PRO A 254 8.29 -18.94 6.24
CA PRO A 254 8.63 -17.92 7.23
C PRO A 254 10.09 -17.46 7.19
N GLN A 255 11.02 -18.38 6.93
CA GLN A 255 12.44 -18.04 6.87
C GLN A 255 12.74 -17.09 5.70
N LYS A 256 12.16 -17.35 4.53
CA LYS A 256 12.28 -16.47 3.37
C LYS A 256 11.66 -15.10 3.65
N PHE A 257 10.53 -15.06 4.37
CA PHE A 257 9.91 -13.80 4.76
C PHE A 257 10.82 -12.99 5.69
N LYS A 258 11.43 -13.62 6.72
CA LYS A 258 12.36 -12.96 7.66
C LYS A 258 13.53 -12.30 6.93
N GLU A 259 14.14 -13.02 5.99
CA GLU A 259 15.26 -12.50 5.20
C GLU A 259 14.86 -11.29 4.36
N GLN A 260 13.73 -11.36 3.68
CA GLN A 260 13.24 -10.26 2.84
C GLN A 260 12.74 -9.07 3.67
N ALA A 261 12.06 -9.31 4.78
CA ALA A 261 11.55 -8.24 5.64
C ALA A 261 12.65 -7.31 6.17
N GLN A 262 13.88 -7.82 6.35
CA GLN A 262 15.03 -7.01 6.76
C GLN A 262 15.37 -5.89 5.76
N ILE A 263 15.09 -6.11 4.46
CA ILE A 263 15.32 -5.09 3.41
C ILE A 263 14.40 -3.88 3.62
N PHE A 264 13.19 -4.13 4.15
CA PHE A 264 12.15 -3.11 4.31
C PHE A 264 12.16 -2.47 5.70
N LEU A 265 12.45 -3.25 6.74
CA LEU A 265 12.31 -2.81 8.15
C LEU A 265 13.64 -2.52 8.82
N HIS A 266 14.76 -3.05 8.29
CA HIS A 266 16.10 -2.98 8.91
C HIS A 266 16.16 -3.55 10.34
N GLU A 267 15.16 -4.36 10.71
CA GLU A 267 15.07 -5.08 11.99
C GLU A 267 14.64 -6.53 11.77
N PRO A 268 15.06 -7.48 12.63
CA PRO A 268 14.58 -8.85 12.55
C PRO A 268 13.12 -8.93 12.96
N VAL A 269 12.37 -9.84 12.34
CA VAL A 269 10.97 -10.09 12.65
C VAL A 269 10.72 -11.56 12.96
N GLU A 270 9.77 -11.84 13.85
CA GLU A 270 9.20 -13.17 14.02
C GLU A 270 7.92 -13.27 13.20
N VAL A 271 7.82 -14.35 12.42
CA VAL A 271 6.73 -14.54 11.47
C VAL A 271 6.19 -15.96 11.52
N ASP A 272 4.89 -16.10 11.44
CA ASP A 272 4.19 -17.38 11.37
C ASP A 272 3.66 -17.64 9.96
N ASN A 273 3.60 -18.93 9.58
CA ASN A 273 2.98 -19.34 8.32
C ASN A 273 1.47 -19.44 8.48
N ILE A 274 0.74 -19.04 7.44
CA ILE A 274 -0.71 -19.14 7.37
C ILE A 274 -1.17 -19.57 5.98
N THR A 275 -2.26 -20.32 5.92
CA THR A 275 -2.91 -20.67 4.66
C THR A 275 -4.18 -19.84 4.50
N LEU A 276 -4.33 -19.26 3.32
CA LEU A 276 -5.57 -18.62 2.88
C LEU A 276 -6.34 -19.61 1.99
N GLY A 277 -7.60 -19.82 2.32
CA GLY A 277 -8.48 -20.85 1.77
C GLY A 277 -8.77 -20.72 0.30
#